data_9e93887ea79c1f1e00ca3e904d0bf7db
#
_entry.id   9e93887ea79c1f1e00ca3e904d0bf7db
#
_cell.length_a   1.000
_cell.length_b   1.000
_cell.length_c   1.000
_cell.angle_alpha   90.00
_cell.angle_beta   90.00
_cell.angle_gamma   90.00
#
_symmetry.space_group_name_H-M   'P 1'
#
loop_
_entity.id
_entity.type
_entity.pdbx_description
1 polymer ?
#
loop_
_entity_poly.entity_id
_entity_poly.type
_entity_poly.pdbx_seq_one_letter_code
_entity_poly.pdbx_strand_id
1 'polypeptide(L)'
;MQWRTAVVKNKSIIFADMKIMYCIRGLHNSGGMERVLSVKANLLASRGHEVSIVVLRLKGRKPFFPIDPSVNIVDLSAPYLSLPGHPSSANATSDSPRTTVSSAVGIASSPATGSARTESSASPVSSAAGIASVPATGASERLKGSVRKRLSRVVEMLDPDVCVSLCGPEVRILPAVAGGRPCVAEYHFSHDKFYRKYGGIFMYPYAWLRTHMLERAVSEYDCMVTLTEHDLPIWKRHCRRVERIFNPVTTPPGQVSRLAEKRMIAVGRLEDQKNFKDLVSAWSIVAERCPDWRLEIFGEGKLEHALRSQIARLGLTGSVILRGVVKDIASEYSNSSALLMTSLHEGFPLALVEASSFGLPLISYDCPTGPSEIIVDAGDGGGVGNVPAATLNQAAGNTPNGYLVPVGDVRTLADRICRIASDDNLRLRLGAASKASSHRFTPETIISAWEHLFSSLL
;
A
#
# COMPACT_ATOMS: atom_id res chain seq x y z
N MET A 1 -11.40 10.78 8.02
CA MET A 1 -11.81 11.52 9.24
C MET A 1 -11.90 10.64 10.50
N GLN A 2 -11.58 9.33 10.42
CA GLN A 2 -11.70 8.37 11.56
C GLN A 2 -10.40 8.09 12.35
N TRP A 3 -9.27 8.67 11.97
CA TRP A 3 -7.98 8.45 12.64
C TRP A 3 -7.71 9.37 13.84
N ARG A 4 -8.56 10.40 14.08
CA ARG A 4 -8.34 11.38 15.15
C ARG A 4 -8.79 10.96 16.56
N THR A 5 -9.47 9.83 16.77
CA THR A 5 -10.15 9.55 18.05
C THR A 5 -9.62 8.37 18.86
N ALA A 6 -8.53 7.74 18.47
CA ALA A 6 -7.96 6.61 19.21
C ALA A 6 -6.51 6.85 19.66
N VAL A 7 -6.22 8.01 20.24
CA VAL A 7 -4.93 8.23 20.95
C VAL A 7 -5.13 7.82 22.40
N VAL A 8 -4.94 6.54 22.68
CA VAL A 8 -4.76 6.05 24.06
C VAL A 8 -3.38 6.53 24.51
N LYS A 9 -3.36 7.36 25.57
CA LYS A 9 -2.14 7.79 26.27
C LYS A 9 -1.42 6.57 26.88
N ASN A 10 -0.54 5.96 26.10
CA ASN A 10 0.50 5.09 26.64
C ASN A 10 1.85 5.81 26.46
N LYS A 11 2.71 5.76 27.49
CA LYS A 11 4.02 6.42 27.59
C LYS A 11 4.79 6.37 26.26
N SER A 12 4.58 7.37 25.42
CA SER A 12 5.29 7.52 24.15
C SER A 12 6.70 8.00 24.48
N ILE A 13 7.71 7.29 24.00
CA ILE A 13 9.05 7.86 23.84
C ILE A 13 8.83 9.08 22.94
N ILE A 14 9.04 10.27 23.48
CA ILE A 14 8.94 11.52 22.70
C ILE A 14 10.21 11.56 21.85
N PHE A 15 10.11 11.22 20.58
CA PHE A 15 11.15 11.50 19.61
C PHE A 15 11.19 13.00 19.34
N ALA A 16 12.39 13.55 19.13
CA ALA A 16 12.52 14.93 18.66
C ALA A 16 11.81 15.08 17.31
N ASP A 17 11.21 16.25 17.07
CA ASP A 17 10.61 16.58 15.78
C ASP A 17 11.68 16.53 14.69
N MET A 18 11.46 15.73 13.65
CA MET A 18 12.41 15.54 12.54
C MET A 18 11.81 16.04 11.25
N LYS A 19 12.65 16.54 10.35
CA LYS A 19 12.32 16.84 8.96
C LYS A 19 12.63 15.63 8.09
N ILE A 20 11.60 14.95 7.61
CA ILE A 20 11.73 13.70 6.86
C ILE A 20 11.35 13.93 5.41
N MET A 21 12.27 13.64 4.48
CA MET A 21 12.02 13.76 3.06
C MET A 21 11.94 12.39 2.38
N TYR A 22 10.78 12.04 1.84
CA TYR A 22 10.59 10.86 0.99
C TYR A 22 10.72 11.21 -0.49
N CYS A 23 11.38 10.36 -1.24
CA CYS A 23 11.46 10.45 -2.71
C CYS A 23 10.75 9.26 -3.35
N ILE A 24 9.78 9.54 -4.24
CA ILE A 24 9.02 8.53 -4.96
C ILE A 24 8.83 8.90 -6.44
N ARG A 25 8.70 7.89 -7.30
CA ARG A 25 8.46 8.11 -8.73
C ARG A 25 7.13 8.79 -9.03
N GLY A 26 6.05 8.41 -8.36
CA GLY A 26 4.69 8.93 -8.57
C GLY A 26 3.77 8.57 -7.41
N LEU A 27 2.66 9.29 -7.24
CA LEU A 27 1.65 9.07 -6.21
C LEU A 27 0.24 8.83 -6.78
N HIS A 28 0.11 8.79 -8.11
CA HIS A 28 -1.20 8.75 -8.79
C HIS A 28 -1.68 7.32 -9.13
N ASN A 29 -0.93 6.29 -8.75
CA ASN A 29 -1.30 4.90 -8.97
C ASN A 29 -1.95 4.29 -7.72
N SER A 30 -2.78 3.26 -7.90
CA SER A 30 -3.37 2.45 -6.84
C SER A 30 -2.42 1.38 -6.27
N GLY A 31 -1.09 1.61 -6.38
CA GLY A 31 -0.07 0.63 -5.97
C GLY A 31 0.09 0.51 -4.47
N GLY A 32 0.59 -0.65 -4.01
CA GLY A 32 0.84 -0.90 -2.59
C GLY A 32 1.90 0.04 -1.99
N MET A 33 2.92 0.42 -2.77
CA MET A 33 3.98 1.32 -2.32
C MET A 33 3.45 2.74 -2.06
N GLU A 34 2.63 3.28 -2.96
CA GLU A 34 1.96 4.58 -2.81
C GLU A 34 1.03 4.58 -1.59
N ARG A 35 0.30 3.47 -1.37
CA ARG A 35 -0.60 3.30 -0.24
C ARG A 35 0.16 3.25 1.09
N VAL A 36 1.24 2.48 1.15
CA VAL A 36 2.11 2.38 2.34
C VAL A 36 2.73 3.74 2.68
N LEU A 37 3.26 4.46 1.67
CA LEU A 37 3.83 5.78 1.88
C LEU A 37 2.80 6.77 2.42
N SER A 38 1.56 6.76 1.89
CA SER A 38 0.49 7.63 2.39
C SER A 38 0.22 7.39 3.88
N VAL A 39 0.09 6.13 4.30
CA VAL A 39 -0.14 5.78 5.71
C VAL A 39 1.03 6.22 6.59
N LYS A 40 2.27 5.94 6.16
CA LYS A 40 3.49 6.32 6.90
C LYS A 40 3.62 7.84 7.03
N ALA A 41 3.49 8.57 5.93
CA ALA A 41 3.64 10.02 5.91
C ALA A 41 2.60 10.71 6.81
N ASN A 42 1.33 10.30 6.70
CA ASN A 42 0.25 10.84 7.51
C ASN A 42 0.46 10.59 9.01
N LEU A 43 0.94 9.38 9.37
CA LEU A 43 1.14 9.05 10.77
C LEU A 43 2.38 9.75 11.36
N LEU A 44 3.49 9.85 10.61
CA LEU A 44 4.66 10.63 11.03
C LEU A 44 4.29 12.11 11.23
N ALA A 45 3.54 12.70 10.30
CA ALA A 45 3.06 14.08 10.43
C ALA A 45 2.14 14.25 11.65
N SER A 46 1.26 13.28 11.93
CA SER A 46 0.39 13.32 13.14
C SER A 46 1.15 13.19 14.45
N ARG A 47 2.40 12.69 14.42
CA ARG A 47 3.30 12.60 15.58
C ARG A 47 4.20 13.84 15.75
N GLY A 48 4.07 14.84 14.87
CA GLY A 48 4.79 16.11 14.97
C GLY A 48 5.97 16.27 14.01
N HIS A 49 6.31 15.24 13.23
CA HIS A 49 7.40 15.35 12.25
C HIS A 49 7.00 16.21 11.06
N GLU A 50 7.94 16.99 10.52
CA GLU A 50 7.78 17.70 9.25
C GLU A 50 8.05 16.73 8.10
N VAL A 51 7.00 16.30 7.40
CA VAL A 51 7.11 15.30 6.34
C VAL A 51 6.93 15.93 4.97
N SER A 52 7.89 15.69 4.08
CA SER A 52 7.86 16.11 2.69
C SER A 52 7.96 14.92 1.74
N ILE A 53 7.09 14.86 0.73
CA ILE A 53 7.11 13.85 -0.33
C ILE A 53 7.51 14.50 -1.64
N VAL A 54 8.70 14.18 -2.11
CA VAL A 54 9.23 14.64 -3.40
C VAL A 54 8.86 13.62 -4.48
N VAL A 55 8.03 14.04 -5.43
CA VAL A 55 7.52 13.19 -6.50
C VAL A 55 8.22 13.51 -7.81
N LEU A 56 8.87 12.52 -8.43
CA LEU A 56 9.62 12.74 -9.66
C LEU A 56 8.74 13.05 -10.88
N ARG A 57 7.52 12.49 -10.91
CA ARG A 57 6.59 12.58 -12.04
C ARG A 57 5.14 12.57 -11.59
N LEU A 58 4.68 13.62 -10.94
CA LEU A 58 3.26 13.78 -10.61
C LEU A 58 2.47 14.31 -11.81
N LYS A 59 3.07 15.24 -12.59
CA LYS A 59 2.47 15.84 -13.80
C LYS A 59 1.13 16.52 -13.52
N GLY A 60 1.00 17.19 -12.39
CA GLY A 60 -0.24 17.85 -11.97
C GLY A 60 -1.38 16.91 -11.59
N ARG A 61 -1.15 15.60 -11.52
CA ARG A 61 -2.16 14.63 -11.06
C ARG A 61 -2.28 14.67 -9.55
N LYS A 62 -3.47 14.33 -9.04
CA LYS A 62 -3.68 14.17 -7.60
C LYS A 62 -3.11 12.84 -7.11
N PRO A 63 -2.62 12.77 -5.86
CA PRO A 63 -2.36 11.50 -5.21
C PRO A 63 -3.60 10.59 -5.24
N PHE A 64 -3.39 9.28 -5.44
CA PHE A 64 -4.50 8.31 -5.46
C PHE A 64 -5.03 8.07 -4.04
N PHE A 65 -4.13 7.93 -3.08
CA PHE A 65 -4.48 7.77 -1.67
C PHE A 65 -4.48 9.12 -0.94
N PRO A 66 -5.32 9.29 0.08
CA PRO A 66 -5.37 10.52 0.86
C PRO A 66 -4.02 10.81 1.55
N ILE A 67 -3.56 12.04 1.40
CA ILE A 67 -2.39 12.57 2.09
C ILE A 67 -2.89 13.69 3.01
N ASP A 68 -2.41 13.70 4.26
CA ASP A 68 -2.76 14.74 5.23
C ASP A 68 -2.27 16.12 4.72
N PRO A 69 -3.06 17.21 4.86
CA PRO A 69 -2.65 18.54 4.42
C PRO A 69 -1.37 19.07 5.07
N SER A 70 -0.95 18.53 6.21
CA SER A 70 0.32 18.88 6.86
C SER A 70 1.55 18.28 6.18
N VAL A 71 1.37 17.28 5.30
CA VAL A 71 2.45 16.66 4.52
C VAL A 71 2.71 17.47 3.27
N ASN A 72 3.94 17.96 3.09
CA ASN A 72 4.34 18.71 1.91
C ASN A 72 4.50 17.79 0.70
N ILE A 73 3.90 18.13 -0.45
CA ILE A 73 4.09 17.41 -1.71
C ILE A 73 4.81 18.30 -2.70
N VAL A 74 5.99 17.89 -3.15
CA VAL A 74 6.83 18.61 -4.12
C VAL A 74 6.88 17.83 -5.43
N ASP A 75 6.30 18.38 -6.51
CA ASP A 75 6.34 17.78 -7.84
C ASP A 75 7.57 18.25 -8.64
N LEU A 76 8.59 17.41 -8.78
CA LEU A 76 9.77 17.72 -9.58
C LEU A 76 9.48 17.84 -11.08
N SER A 77 8.34 17.41 -11.57
CA SER A 77 7.96 17.58 -12.98
C SER A 77 7.29 18.93 -13.25
N ALA A 78 6.90 19.67 -12.24
CA ALA A 78 6.30 20.99 -12.36
C ALA A 78 7.33 22.03 -12.85
N PRO A 79 6.92 23.05 -13.63
CA PRO A 79 7.83 24.11 -14.10
C PRO A 79 8.30 25.05 -12.99
N TYR A 80 7.53 25.10 -11.88
CA TYR A 80 7.83 25.91 -10.71
C TYR A 80 7.71 25.09 -9.45
N LEU A 81 8.57 25.34 -8.44
CA LEU A 81 8.39 24.81 -7.07
C LEU A 81 7.51 25.74 -6.28
N SER A 82 6.41 25.22 -5.77
CA SER A 82 5.62 25.88 -4.74
C SER A 82 5.90 25.14 -3.44
N LEU A 83 6.55 25.80 -2.47
CA LEU A 83 6.68 25.27 -1.11
C LEU A 83 5.62 25.92 -0.24
N PRO A 84 4.87 25.18 0.56
CA PRO A 84 4.01 25.74 1.58
C PRO A 84 4.88 26.32 2.71
N GLY A 85 4.61 27.54 3.16
CA GLY A 85 5.07 28.03 4.45
C GLY A 85 6.13 29.11 4.54
N HIS A 86 6.54 29.79 3.45
CA HIS A 86 7.24 31.07 3.62
C HIS A 86 6.22 32.23 3.67
N PRO A 87 6.17 33.03 4.77
CA PRO A 87 5.33 34.21 4.80
C PRO A 87 5.84 35.21 3.77
N SER A 88 5.06 35.42 2.70
CA SER A 88 5.32 36.50 1.78
C SER A 88 5.02 37.83 2.46
N SER A 89 6.04 38.68 2.55
CA SER A 89 5.88 40.10 2.90
C SER A 89 4.88 40.75 1.93
N ALA A 90 3.68 40.96 2.37
CA ALA A 90 2.72 41.82 1.71
C ALA A 90 3.15 43.29 1.94
N ASN A 91 3.62 43.96 0.92
CA ASN A 91 3.41 45.41 0.70
C ASN A 91 4.00 45.81 -0.66
N ALA A 92 3.13 45.98 -1.62
CA ALA A 92 3.33 46.93 -2.74
C ALA A 92 1.95 47.32 -3.30
N THR A 93 1.47 48.46 -2.85
CA THR A 93 0.71 49.51 -3.51
C THR A 93 -0.21 49.20 -4.70
N SER A 94 -1.45 49.60 -4.42
CA SER A 94 -2.53 49.95 -5.33
C SER A 94 -2.12 50.83 -6.51
N ASP A 95 -2.56 50.45 -7.70
CA ASP A 95 -3.02 51.44 -8.69
C ASP A 95 -4.15 50.84 -9.54
N SER A 96 -5.30 51.47 -9.44
CA SER A 96 -6.48 51.22 -10.28
C SER A 96 -6.52 52.24 -11.41
N PRO A 97 -7.07 51.91 -12.56
CA PRO A 97 -7.86 52.90 -13.29
C PRO A 97 -9.33 52.49 -13.40
N ARG A 98 -10.14 53.47 -13.02
CA ARG A 98 -11.58 53.57 -13.31
C ARG A 98 -11.86 53.57 -14.81
N THR A 99 -12.95 52.91 -15.23
CA THR A 99 -13.81 53.44 -16.31
C THR A 99 -15.23 52.87 -16.20
N THR A 100 -16.13 53.66 -15.84
CA THR A 100 -17.44 54.14 -16.35
C THR A 100 -18.47 53.14 -16.87
N VAL A 101 -19.63 53.33 -16.27
CA VAL A 101 -21.00 52.86 -16.47
C VAL A 101 -21.55 53.14 -17.88
N SER A 102 -22.33 52.23 -18.43
CA SER A 102 -23.55 52.61 -19.18
C SER A 102 -24.62 51.52 -19.13
N SER A 103 -25.79 51.94 -18.69
CA SER A 103 -27.07 51.27 -18.59
C SER A 103 -27.81 51.19 -19.93
N ALA A 104 -28.53 50.10 -20.19
CA ALA A 104 -29.79 50.14 -20.95
C ALA A 104 -30.72 48.95 -20.70
N VAL A 105 -31.92 49.26 -20.44
CA VAL A 105 -33.18 48.65 -20.14
C VAL A 105 -33.84 47.96 -21.37
N GLY A 106 -34.73 46.96 -21.13
CA GLY A 106 -35.79 46.52 -22.10
C GLY A 106 -36.15 45.04 -21.94
N ILE A 107 -37.08 44.67 -21.19
CA ILE A 107 -38.54 44.44 -21.25
C ILE A 107 -38.96 43.28 -22.17
N ALA A 108 -39.54 42.25 -21.54
CA ALA A 108 -40.77 41.46 -21.76
C ALA A 108 -40.87 40.47 -22.95
N SER A 109 -41.25 39.22 -22.79
CA SER A 109 -42.60 38.63 -22.67
C SER A 109 -42.56 37.12 -22.89
N SER A 110 -43.26 36.36 -22.05
CA SER A 110 -43.70 34.98 -22.22
C SER A 110 -44.95 34.95 -23.16
N PRO A 111 -45.55 33.78 -23.57
CA PRO A 111 -45.58 32.46 -22.93
C PRO A 111 -45.70 31.24 -23.83
N ALA A 112 -45.64 30.05 -23.18
CA ALA A 112 -46.54 28.90 -23.32
C ALA A 112 -46.09 27.64 -24.10
N THR A 113 -46.20 26.57 -23.36
CA THR A 113 -46.71 25.21 -23.60
C THR A 113 -45.77 24.10 -24.07
N GLY A 114 -45.68 23.11 -23.21
CA GLY A 114 -45.86 21.75 -23.66
C GLY A 114 -44.90 20.67 -23.19
N SER A 115 -45.37 19.84 -22.27
CA SER A 115 -45.11 18.41 -22.16
C SER A 115 -43.90 17.89 -21.38
N ALA A 116 -44.27 17.19 -20.33
CA ALA A 116 -43.46 16.44 -19.37
C ALA A 116 -42.64 15.29 -19.98
N ARG A 117 -41.40 15.15 -19.50
CA ARG A 117 -40.81 13.83 -19.24
C ARG A 117 -39.87 13.96 -18.05
N THR A 118 -40.21 13.23 -17.02
CA THR A 118 -39.46 13.01 -15.81
C THR A 118 -38.20 12.17 -16.10
N GLU A 119 -37.04 12.75 -15.89
CA GLU A 119 -35.81 12.00 -15.64
C GLU A 119 -35.16 12.54 -14.38
N SER A 120 -35.14 11.70 -13.35
CA SER A 120 -34.49 11.94 -12.08
C SER A 120 -32.96 11.80 -12.26
N SER A 121 -32.26 12.91 -12.31
CA SER A 121 -30.82 12.93 -12.17
C SER A 121 -30.46 13.35 -10.74
N ALA A 122 -30.11 12.37 -9.92
CA ALA A 122 -29.47 12.60 -8.65
C ALA A 122 -28.05 13.13 -8.89
N SER A 123 -27.84 14.39 -8.56
CA SER A 123 -26.55 15.03 -8.54
C SER A 123 -25.67 14.43 -7.42
N PRO A 124 -24.42 14.06 -7.67
CA PRO A 124 -23.52 13.67 -6.60
C PRO A 124 -23.11 14.91 -5.80
N VAL A 125 -23.31 14.86 -4.51
CA VAL A 125 -22.81 15.84 -3.55
C VAL A 125 -21.29 15.88 -3.64
N SER A 126 -20.76 16.93 -4.22
CA SER A 126 -19.35 17.28 -4.29
C SER A 126 -18.89 17.77 -2.92
N SER A 127 -18.35 16.89 -2.08
CA SER A 127 -17.43 17.30 -1.03
C SER A 127 -16.03 17.45 -1.64
N ALA A 128 -15.81 18.55 -2.30
CA ALA A 128 -14.49 19.01 -2.69
C ALA A 128 -13.72 19.42 -1.43
N ALA A 129 -12.94 18.50 -0.87
CA ALA A 129 -11.76 18.89 -0.14
C ALA A 129 -10.82 19.53 -1.17
N GLY A 130 -10.86 20.86 -1.25
CA GLY A 130 -10.03 21.63 -2.14
C GLY A 130 -8.56 21.36 -1.83
N ILE A 131 -7.84 20.86 -2.84
CA ILE A 131 -6.46 21.29 -2.98
C ILE A 131 -6.64 22.75 -3.31
N ALA A 132 -6.51 23.62 -2.29
CA ALA A 132 -6.45 25.04 -2.52
C ALA A 132 -5.34 25.23 -3.55
N SER A 133 -5.73 25.69 -4.74
CA SER A 133 -4.83 26.42 -5.60
C SER A 133 -4.53 27.70 -4.80
N VAL A 134 -3.48 27.63 -3.98
CA VAL A 134 -2.96 28.79 -3.29
C VAL A 134 -2.63 29.79 -4.39
N PRO A 135 -3.16 31.00 -4.36
CA PRO A 135 -2.80 32.03 -5.29
C PRO A 135 -1.28 32.20 -5.23
N ALA A 136 -0.62 32.27 -6.37
CA ALA A 136 0.83 32.40 -6.53
C ALA A 136 1.30 33.74 -5.94
N THR A 137 1.50 33.80 -4.63
CA THR A 137 2.14 34.92 -3.90
C THR A 137 3.16 34.36 -2.92
N GLY A 138 4.07 33.57 -3.43
CA GLY A 138 5.31 33.15 -2.81
C GLY A 138 6.31 32.97 -3.92
N ALA A 139 7.59 33.26 -3.69
CA ALA A 139 8.63 33.22 -4.70
C ALA A 139 8.64 31.89 -5.45
N SER A 140 7.99 31.82 -6.60
CA SER A 140 7.97 30.65 -7.45
C SER A 140 9.27 30.59 -8.23
N GLU A 141 10.22 29.79 -7.78
CA GLU A 141 11.49 29.62 -8.47
C GLU A 141 11.31 28.65 -9.65
N ARG A 142 11.68 29.11 -10.86
CA ARG A 142 11.59 28.31 -12.08
C ARG A 142 12.64 27.19 -12.05
N LEU A 143 12.18 25.94 -11.90
CA LEU A 143 13.04 24.77 -11.94
C LEU A 143 13.51 24.45 -13.35
N LYS A 144 14.66 25.01 -13.72
CA LYS A 144 15.36 24.63 -14.96
C LYS A 144 16.41 23.54 -14.64
N GLY A 145 16.55 22.57 -15.53
CA GLY A 145 17.64 21.60 -15.45
C GLY A 145 17.22 20.14 -15.30
N SER A 146 18.22 19.28 -15.15
CA SER A 146 18.05 17.84 -14.98
C SER A 146 17.39 17.49 -13.63
N VAL A 147 16.82 16.29 -13.51
CA VAL A 147 16.25 15.79 -12.24
C VAL A 147 17.24 15.92 -11.08
N ARG A 148 18.54 15.70 -11.31
CA ARG A 148 19.59 15.86 -10.29
C ARG A 148 19.67 17.30 -9.78
N LYS A 149 19.70 18.30 -10.65
CA LYS A 149 19.76 19.72 -10.26
C LYS A 149 18.49 20.13 -9.50
N ARG A 150 17.34 19.67 -9.96
CA ARG A 150 16.05 19.95 -9.30
C ARG A 150 15.97 19.32 -7.92
N LEU A 151 16.42 18.07 -7.79
CA LEU A 151 16.42 17.36 -6.50
C LEU A 151 17.41 18.00 -5.53
N SER A 152 18.62 18.38 -5.98
CA SER A 152 19.58 19.12 -5.14
C SER A 152 18.96 20.39 -4.58
N ARG A 153 18.30 21.18 -5.42
CA ARG A 153 17.63 22.41 -4.98
C ARG A 153 16.51 22.16 -3.97
N VAL A 154 15.73 21.11 -4.15
CA VAL A 154 14.67 20.73 -3.20
C VAL A 154 15.25 20.30 -1.87
N VAL A 155 16.33 19.50 -1.86
CA VAL A 155 17.03 19.10 -0.64
C VAL A 155 17.56 20.33 0.13
N GLU A 156 18.18 21.28 -0.58
CA GLU A 156 18.65 22.55 0.03
C GLU A 156 17.49 23.36 0.64
N MET A 157 16.34 23.42 -0.05
CA MET A 157 15.20 24.22 0.39
C MET A 157 14.43 23.59 1.54
N LEU A 158 14.28 22.25 1.55
CA LEU A 158 13.58 21.53 2.62
C LEU A 158 14.45 21.30 3.84
N ASP A 159 15.77 21.32 3.66
CA ASP A 159 16.76 21.05 4.71
C ASP A 159 16.37 19.86 5.61
N PRO A 160 16.19 18.66 5.04
CA PRO A 160 15.70 17.51 5.79
C PRO A 160 16.79 16.94 6.71
N ASP A 161 16.40 16.41 7.87
CA ASP A 161 17.29 15.66 8.75
C ASP A 161 17.62 14.28 8.16
N VAL A 162 16.65 13.67 7.43
CA VAL A 162 16.83 12.37 6.79
C VAL A 162 16.14 12.32 5.43
N CYS A 163 16.80 11.68 4.47
CA CYS A 163 16.31 11.47 3.11
C CYS A 163 15.97 9.99 2.86
N VAL A 164 14.77 9.66 2.42
CA VAL A 164 14.33 8.29 2.12
C VAL A 164 14.02 8.14 0.64
N SER A 165 14.68 7.19 -0.04
CA SER A 165 14.34 6.78 -1.42
C SER A 165 13.50 5.52 -1.40
N LEU A 166 12.36 5.52 -2.13
CA LEU A 166 11.60 4.30 -2.38
C LEU A 166 12.17 3.48 -3.57
N CYS A 167 13.49 3.60 -3.80
CA CYS A 167 14.25 2.87 -4.82
C CYS A 167 13.65 2.99 -6.24
N GLY A 168 13.14 4.18 -6.57
CA GLY A 168 12.80 4.58 -7.94
C GLY A 168 14.04 5.04 -8.72
N PRO A 169 13.88 5.84 -9.80
CA PRO A 169 15.01 6.39 -10.55
C PRO A 169 15.95 7.27 -9.73
N GLU A 170 15.45 7.87 -8.65
CA GLU A 170 16.18 8.75 -7.72
C GLU A 170 17.24 8.02 -6.88
N VAL A 171 17.14 6.69 -6.71
CA VAL A 171 18.05 5.91 -5.86
C VAL A 171 19.54 6.13 -6.21
N ARG A 172 19.85 6.39 -7.46
CA ARG A 172 21.22 6.66 -7.94
C ARG A 172 21.65 8.11 -7.83
N ILE A 173 20.76 8.99 -7.40
CA ILE A 173 20.99 10.44 -7.40
C ILE A 173 20.98 10.99 -5.99
N LEU A 174 20.11 10.47 -5.15
CA LEU A 174 19.80 11.04 -3.83
C LEU A 174 21.02 11.19 -2.93
N PRO A 175 21.89 10.17 -2.73
CA PRO A 175 23.07 10.33 -1.86
C PRO A 175 24.00 11.45 -2.32
N ALA A 176 24.20 11.57 -3.65
CA ALA A 176 25.09 12.58 -4.24
C ALA A 176 24.55 14.02 -4.15
N VAL A 177 23.28 14.23 -3.79
CA VAL A 177 22.65 15.55 -3.64
C VAL A 177 22.13 15.82 -2.25
N ALA A 178 22.23 14.85 -1.34
CA ALA A 178 21.75 14.96 0.04
C ALA A 178 22.63 15.89 0.91
N GLY A 179 23.82 16.28 0.44
CA GLY A 179 24.68 17.23 1.16
C GLY A 179 25.17 16.72 2.52
N GLY A 180 25.46 15.41 2.62
CA GLY A 180 25.91 14.75 3.86
C GLY A 180 24.80 14.36 4.83
N ARG A 181 23.54 14.59 4.48
CA ARG A 181 22.38 14.14 5.28
C ARG A 181 22.21 12.63 5.16
N PRO A 182 21.81 11.93 6.24
CA PRO A 182 21.55 10.50 6.21
C PRO A 182 20.55 10.10 5.12
N CYS A 183 20.91 9.06 4.36
CA CYS A 183 20.10 8.53 3.26
C CYS A 183 19.67 7.09 3.56
N VAL A 184 18.38 6.82 3.48
CA VAL A 184 17.79 5.50 3.64
C VAL A 184 17.20 5.03 2.31
N ALA A 185 17.54 3.80 1.88
CA ALA A 185 16.93 3.15 0.73
C ALA A 185 15.84 2.18 1.23
N GLU A 186 14.58 2.43 0.90
CA GLU A 186 13.45 1.56 1.24
C GLU A 186 13.01 0.75 0.01
N TYR A 187 13.12 -0.58 0.07
CA TYR A 187 12.85 -1.44 -1.08
C TYR A 187 11.63 -2.34 -0.86
N HIS A 188 10.57 -2.10 -1.63
CA HIS A 188 9.27 -2.76 -1.52
C HIS A 188 9.12 -4.04 -2.35
N PHE A 189 10.19 -4.57 -2.90
CA PHE A 189 10.18 -5.74 -3.77
C PHE A 189 11.23 -6.75 -3.30
N SER A 190 11.13 -8.00 -3.77
CA SER A 190 12.22 -8.95 -3.57
C SER A 190 13.44 -8.56 -4.41
N HIS A 191 14.63 -8.95 -3.94
CA HIS A 191 15.90 -8.67 -4.62
C HIS A 191 15.90 -9.15 -6.09
N ASP A 192 15.29 -10.28 -6.35
CA ASP A 192 15.22 -10.91 -7.69
C ASP A 192 14.14 -10.33 -8.63
N LYS A 193 13.51 -9.20 -8.25
CA LYS A 193 12.46 -8.52 -9.03
C LYS A 193 12.78 -8.41 -10.51
N PHE A 194 14.01 -8.03 -10.87
CA PHE A 194 14.35 -7.80 -12.27
C PHE A 194 14.51 -9.12 -13.04
N TYR A 195 15.02 -10.17 -12.39
CA TYR A 195 15.09 -11.50 -12.99
C TYR A 195 13.70 -12.07 -13.27
N ARG A 196 12.75 -11.88 -12.36
CA ARG A 196 11.35 -12.30 -12.54
C ARG A 196 10.64 -11.47 -13.61
N LYS A 197 10.86 -10.15 -13.63
CA LYS A 197 10.22 -9.25 -14.58
C LYS A 197 10.71 -9.48 -16.02
N TYR A 198 11.97 -9.76 -16.19
CA TYR A 198 12.62 -9.91 -17.49
C TYR A 198 13.04 -11.38 -17.73
N GLY A 199 12.29 -12.32 -17.13
CA GLY A 199 12.55 -13.75 -17.24
C GLY A 199 12.61 -14.23 -18.70
N GLY A 200 13.68 -14.93 -19.01
CA GLY A 200 14.00 -15.41 -20.34
C GLY A 200 15.50 -15.31 -20.58
N ILE A 201 16.08 -16.32 -21.23
CA ILE A 201 17.53 -16.43 -21.39
C ILE A 201 18.15 -15.19 -22.06
N PHE A 202 17.43 -14.59 -23.03
CA PHE A 202 17.91 -13.41 -23.76
C PHE A 202 17.85 -12.12 -22.93
N MET A 203 16.98 -12.03 -21.94
CA MET A 203 16.83 -10.84 -21.09
C MET A 203 17.60 -10.95 -19.75
N TYR A 204 18.21 -12.10 -19.48
CA TYR A 204 18.98 -12.33 -18.26
C TYR A 204 20.12 -11.30 -18.07
N PRO A 205 20.94 -10.95 -19.09
CA PRO A 205 21.98 -9.92 -18.93
C PRO A 205 21.42 -8.55 -18.55
N TYR A 206 20.25 -8.20 -19.09
CA TYR A 206 19.58 -6.95 -18.75
C TYR A 206 19.04 -6.96 -17.31
N ALA A 207 18.45 -8.08 -16.87
CA ALA A 207 18.01 -8.25 -15.48
C ALA A 207 19.19 -8.15 -14.52
N TRP A 208 20.31 -8.84 -14.83
CA TRP A 208 21.55 -8.77 -14.07
C TRP A 208 22.08 -7.34 -13.99
N LEU A 209 22.18 -6.63 -15.11
CA LEU A 209 22.63 -5.25 -15.14
C LEU A 209 21.75 -4.34 -14.26
N ARG A 210 20.43 -4.51 -14.33
CA ARG A 210 19.49 -3.70 -13.52
C ARG A 210 19.62 -3.99 -12.02
N THR A 211 19.80 -5.25 -11.63
CA THR A 211 20.03 -5.65 -10.26
C THR A 211 21.34 -5.08 -9.75
N HIS A 212 22.43 -5.28 -10.51
CA HIS A 212 23.76 -4.75 -10.16
C HIS A 212 23.79 -3.22 -10.04
N MET A 213 23.08 -2.52 -10.93
CA MET A 213 22.95 -1.06 -10.84
C MET A 213 22.20 -0.62 -9.56
N LEU A 214 21.24 -1.40 -9.09
CA LEU A 214 20.54 -1.13 -7.83
C LEU A 214 21.44 -1.41 -6.64
N GLU A 215 22.12 -2.56 -6.62
CA GLU A 215 23.08 -2.96 -5.60
C GLU A 215 24.17 -1.89 -5.40
N ARG A 216 24.76 -1.42 -6.52
CA ARG A 216 25.75 -0.35 -6.50
C ARG A 216 25.16 0.98 -6.01
N ALA A 217 23.91 1.30 -6.36
CA ALA A 217 23.29 2.53 -5.88
C ALA A 217 23.04 2.48 -4.37
N VAL A 218 22.59 1.33 -3.85
CA VAL A 218 22.27 1.13 -2.44
C VAL A 218 23.55 1.14 -1.57
N SER A 219 24.72 0.79 -2.11
CA SER A 219 25.99 0.84 -1.37
C SER A 219 26.41 2.25 -0.95
N GLU A 220 25.81 3.28 -1.54
CA GLU A 220 26.04 4.70 -1.20
C GLU A 220 25.07 5.22 -0.12
N TYR A 221 24.14 4.37 0.39
CA TYR A 221 23.18 4.73 1.43
C TYR A 221 23.69 4.35 2.83
N ASP A 222 23.30 5.14 3.83
CA ASP A 222 23.63 4.87 5.23
C ASP A 222 22.87 3.65 5.76
N CYS A 223 21.66 3.42 5.28
CA CYS A 223 20.85 2.27 5.63
C CYS A 223 19.98 1.81 4.46
N MET A 224 19.86 0.49 4.33
CA MET A 224 18.89 -0.18 3.48
C MET A 224 17.79 -0.80 4.32
N VAL A 225 16.52 -0.51 4.00
CA VAL A 225 15.36 -1.16 4.62
C VAL A 225 14.75 -2.15 3.65
N THR A 226 14.69 -3.41 4.07
CA THR A 226 14.01 -4.51 3.36
C THR A 226 12.78 -4.96 4.15
N LEU A 227 11.85 -5.65 3.47
CA LEU A 227 10.58 -6.08 4.05
C LEU A 227 10.63 -7.54 4.56
N THR A 228 11.67 -8.31 4.21
CA THR A 228 11.71 -9.74 4.48
C THR A 228 13.04 -10.18 5.05
N GLU A 229 12.99 -11.23 5.90
CA GLU A 229 14.19 -11.88 6.43
C GLU A 229 15.00 -12.52 5.30
N HIS A 230 14.30 -13.06 4.29
CA HIS A 230 14.93 -13.69 3.13
C HIS A 230 15.89 -12.74 2.39
N ASP A 231 15.51 -11.49 2.18
CA ASP A 231 16.32 -10.53 1.42
C ASP A 231 17.43 -9.87 2.27
N LEU A 232 17.32 -9.94 3.61
CA LEU A 232 18.23 -9.28 4.54
C LEU A 232 19.70 -9.69 4.34
N PRO A 233 20.09 -11.00 4.29
CA PRO A 233 21.47 -11.40 4.07
C PRO A 233 21.98 -11.04 2.67
N ILE A 234 21.11 -10.91 1.68
CA ILE A 234 21.50 -10.50 0.33
C ILE A 234 21.91 -9.03 0.34
N TRP A 235 21.09 -8.15 0.89
CA TRP A 235 21.37 -6.72 0.96
C TRP A 235 22.55 -6.37 1.87
N LYS A 236 22.82 -7.16 2.94
CA LYS A 236 24.01 -7.00 3.79
C LYS A 236 25.34 -7.12 3.04
N ARG A 237 25.36 -7.68 1.84
CA ARG A 237 26.54 -7.74 0.97
C ARG A 237 26.77 -6.44 0.22
N HIS A 238 25.76 -5.58 0.12
CA HIS A 238 25.76 -4.39 -0.72
C HIS A 238 25.60 -3.08 0.07
N CYS A 239 25.07 -3.12 1.28
CA CYS A 239 24.91 -1.95 2.13
C CYS A 239 25.48 -2.22 3.52
N ARG A 240 26.12 -1.22 4.10
CA ARG A 240 26.80 -1.31 5.40
C ARG A 240 25.83 -1.62 6.55
N ARG A 241 24.64 -1.02 6.51
CA ARG A 241 23.56 -1.25 7.47
C ARG A 241 22.30 -1.68 6.73
N VAL A 242 21.71 -2.78 7.16
CA VAL A 242 20.44 -3.27 6.59
C VAL A 242 19.51 -3.61 7.74
N GLU A 243 18.32 -3.02 7.70
CA GLU A 243 17.27 -3.24 8.68
C GLU A 243 16.05 -3.90 8.01
N ARG A 244 15.31 -4.70 8.78
CA ARG A 244 14.02 -5.21 8.35
C ARG A 244 12.90 -4.43 9.05
N ILE A 245 12.12 -3.69 8.25
CA ILE A 245 10.92 -3.01 8.75
C ILE A 245 9.77 -3.38 7.83
N PHE A 246 8.74 -3.99 8.39
CA PHE A 246 7.55 -4.41 7.65
C PHE A 246 6.72 -3.24 7.13
N ASN A 247 5.88 -3.50 6.12
CA ASN A 247 4.83 -2.56 5.75
C ASN A 247 3.70 -2.57 6.81
N PRO A 248 3.12 -1.43 7.14
CA PRO A 248 1.96 -1.37 8.02
C PRO A 248 0.70 -1.92 7.35
N VAL A 249 -0.26 -2.33 8.17
CA VAL A 249 -1.65 -2.47 7.72
C VAL A 249 -2.11 -1.14 7.13
N THR A 250 -2.67 -1.19 5.92
CA THR A 250 -3.09 0.00 5.19
C THR A 250 -4.61 0.17 5.12
N THR A 251 -5.35 -0.87 5.46
CA THR A 251 -6.81 -0.84 5.57
C THR A 251 -7.21 -0.28 6.94
N PRO A 252 -8.18 0.65 7.02
CA PRO A 252 -8.68 1.12 8.31
C PRO A 252 -9.13 -0.02 9.20
N PRO A 253 -8.99 0.11 10.53
CA PRO A 253 -9.47 -0.90 11.46
C PRO A 253 -10.99 -1.08 11.30
N GLY A 254 -11.43 -2.34 11.30
CA GLY A 254 -12.83 -2.72 11.18
C GLY A 254 -13.20 -3.77 12.20
N GLN A 255 -14.43 -4.24 12.13
CA GLN A 255 -14.89 -5.32 12.97
C GLN A 255 -14.13 -6.62 12.62
N VAL A 256 -13.61 -7.31 13.64
CA VAL A 256 -13.01 -8.63 13.46
C VAL A 256 -14.07 -9.61 12.94
N SER A 257 -13.70 -10.44 11.98
CA SER A 257 -14.62 -11.41 11.41
C SER A 257 -15.09 -12.42 12.46
N ARG A 258 -16.36 -12.79 12.40
CA ARG A 258 -16.93 -13.88 13.19
C ARG A 258 -16.61 -15.27 12.62
N LEU A 259 -16.05 -15.32 11.39
CA LEU A 259 -15.71 -16.54 10.66
C LEU A 259 -16.90 -17.50 10.46
N ALA A 260 -18.13 -16.99 10.51
CA ALA A 260 -19.35 -17.76 10.40
C ALA A 260 -19.87 -17.88 8.95
N GLU A 261 -19.46 -16.95 8.09
CA GLU A 261 -19.89 -16.94 6.70
C GLU A 261 -19.18 -18.05 5.91
N LYS A 262 -19.94 -18.82 5.13
CA LYS A 262 -19.39 -19.82 4.21
C LYS A 262 -18.80 -19.16 2.96
N ARG A 263 -17.86 -18.24 3.21
CA ARG A 263 -17.26 -17.35 2.22
C ARG A 263 -15.77 -17.20 2.47
N MET A 264 -14.97 -17.45 1.43
CA MET A 264 -13.55 -17.16 1.41
C MET A 264 -13.25 -16.11 0.37
N ILE A 265 -12.24 -15.28 0.59
CA ILE A 265 -11.89 -14.21 -0.33
C ILE A 265 -10.45 -14.30 -0.81
N ALA A 266 -10.22 -13.73 -2.00
CA ALA A 266 -8.90 -13.46 -2.53
C ALA A 266 -8.87 -12.02 -3.05
N VAL A 267 -7.75 -11.31 -2.80
CA VAL A 267 -7.63 -9.89 -3.13
C VAL A 267 -6.36 -9.63 -3.93
N GLY A 268 -6.50 -9.02 -5.10
CA GLY A 268 -5.33 -8.66 -5.91
C GLY A 268 -5.67 -8.36 -7.37
N ARG A 269 -4.69 -7.83 -8.10
CA ARG A 269 -4.83 -7.57 -9.53
C ARG A 269 -4.99 -8.87 -10.31
N LEU A 270 -5.92 -8.93 -11.26
CA LEU A 270 -6.12 -10.10 -12.11
C LEU A 270 -5.00 -10.19 -13.16
N GLU A 271 -3.80 -10.51 -12.69
CA GLU A 271 -2.57 -10.64 -13.48
C GLU A 271 -1.87 -11.97 -13.20
N ASP A 272 -0.95 -12.36 -14.10
CA ASP A 272 -0.19 -13.61 -14.01
C ASP A 272 0.50 -13.80 -12.65
N GLN A 273 1.00 -12.71 -12.06
CA GLN A 273 1.65 -12.74 -10.75
C GLN A 273 0.76 -13.32 -9.65
N LYS A 274 -0.53 -12.97 -9.64
CA LYS A 274 -1.49 -13.40 -8.60
C LYS A 274 -2.02 -14.81 -8.81
N ASN A 275 -1.85 -15.35 -10.02
CA ASN A 275 -2.14 -16.73 -10.39
C ASN A 275 -3.51 -17.26 -9.92
N PHE A 276 -4.55 -16.43 -10.05
CA PHE A 276 -5.91 -16.85 -9.72
C PHE A 276 -6.41 -18.03 -10.54
N LYS A 277 -5.72 -18.39 -11.63
CA LYS A 277 -5.99 -19.59 -12.41
C LYS A 277 -5.86 -20.85 -11.56
N ASP A 278 -4.80 -20.96 -10.76
CA ASP A 278 -4.62 -22.11 -9.87
C ASP A 278 -5.65 -22.10 -8.74
N LEU A 279 -6.00 -20.92 -8.22
CA LEU A 279 -7.04 -20.79 -7.19
C LEU A 279 -8.40 -21.29 -7.71
N VAL A 280 -8.79 -20.91 -8.93
CA VAL A 280 -10.03 -21.38 -9.57
C VAL A 280 -9.95 -22.88 -9.82
N SER A 281 -8.78 -23.42 -10.20
CA SER A 281 -8.59 -24.87 -10.36
C SER A 281 -8.68 -25.62 -9.03
N ALA A 282 -8.12 -25.11 -7.94
CA ALA A 282 -8.27 -25.67 -6.60
C ALA A 282 -9.73 -25.63 -6.14
N TRP A 283 -10.43 -24.52 -6.46
CA TRP A 283 -11.83 -24.36 -6.07
C TRP A 283 -12.76 -25.38 -6.74
N SER A 284 -12.44 -25.92 -7.91
CA SER A 284 -13.23 -27.01 -8.50
C SER A 284 -13.29 -28.25 -7.60
N ILE A 285 -12.17 -28.60 -6.94
CA ILE A 285 -12.12 -29.68 -5.97
C ILE A 285 -12.87 -29.29 -4.67
N VAL A 286 -12.75 -28.03 -4.25
CA VAL A 286 -13.42 -27.54 -3.06
C VAL A 286 -14.94 -27.52 -3.24
N ALA A 287 -15.44 -27.09 -4.39
CA ALA A 287 -16.87 -27.03 -4.67
C ALA A 287 -17.56 -28.41 -4.63
N GLU A 288 -16.86 -29.48 -5.00
CA GLU A 288 -17.36 -30.85 -4.88
C GLU A 288 -17.45 -31.31 -3.40
N ARG A 289 -16.45 -30.94 -2.58
CA ARG A 289 -16.32 -31.40 -1.20
C ARG A 289 -17.05 -30.50 -0.19
N CYS A 290 -17.16 -29.22 -0.49
CA CYS A 290 -17.75 -28.18 0.37
C CYS A 290 -18.72 -27.30 -0.45
N PRO A 291 -19.84 -27.84 -0.98
CA PRO A 291 -20.68 -27.17 -1.98
C PRO A 291 -21.36 -25.89 -1.49
N ASP A 292 -21.52 -25.71 -0.18
CA ASP A 292 -22.12 -24.51 0.42
C ASP A 292 -21.19 -23.30 0.47
N TRP A 293 -19.88 -23.53 0.20
CA TRP A 293 -18.89 -22.47 0.27
C TRP A 293 -18.76 -21.71 -1.04
N ARG A 294 -18.42 -20.45 -0.96
CA ARG A 294 -18.13 -19.59 -2.10
C ARG A 294 -16.79 -18.90 -2.01
N LEU A 295 -16.16 -18.68 -3.14
CA LEU A 295 -14.97 -17.89 -3.33
C LEU A 295 -15.32 -16.57 -3.99
N GLU A 296 -14.90 -15.46 -3.39
CA GLU A 296 -15.03 -14.14 -3.97
C GLU A 296 -13.66 -13.53 -4.25
N ILE A 297 -13.41 -13.14 -5.48
CA ILE A 297 -12.14 -12.57 -5.94
C ILE A 297 -12.33 -11.08 -6.19
N PHE A 298 -11.57 -10.26 -5.47
CA PHE A 298 -11.60 -8.80 -5.52
C PHE A 298 -10.39 -8.26 -6.26
N GLY A 299 -10.64 -7.44 -7.26
CA GLY A 299 -9.66 -6.77 -8.09
C GLY A 299 -10.01 -6.79 -9.56
N GLU A 300 -9.21 -6.11 -10.35
CA GLU A 300 -9.33 -6.00 -11.80
C GLU A 300 -7.99 -6.31 -12.48
N GLY A 301 -8.00 -6.60 -13.77
CA GLY A 301 -6.79 -6.83 -14.55
C GLY A 301 -7.03 -7.56 -15.86
N LYS A 302 -5.95 -7.70 -16.63
CA LYS A 302 -5.97 -8.25 -17.99
C LYS A 302 -6.50 -9.68 -18.11
N LEU A 303 -6.48 -10.46 -17.01
CA LEU A 303 -6.90 -11.86 -17.00
C LEU A 303 -8.37 -12.06 -16.66
N GLU A 304 -9.18 -11.02 -16.46
CA GLU A 304 -10.58 -11.15 -16.06
C GLU A 304 -11.38 -12.03 -17.01
N HIS A 305 -11.27 -11.78 -18.32
CA HIS A 305 -11.98 -12.58 -19.33
C HIS A 305 -11.57 -14.06 -19.31
N ALA A 306 -10.28 -14.33 -19.18
CA ALA A 306 -9.74 -15.70 -19.12
C ALA A 306 -10.24 -16.44 -17.86
N LEU A 307 -10.29 -15.75 -16.71
CA LEU A 307 -10.81 -16.31 -15.47
C LEU A 307 -12.31 -16.58 -15.54
N ARG A 308 -13.11 -15.68 -16.09
CA ARG A 308 -14.55 -15.90 -16.34
C ARG A 308 -14.79 -17.14 -17.22
N SER A 309 -14.01 -17.29 -18.29
CA SER A 309 -14.08 -18.45 -19.17
C SER A 309 -13.67 -19.76 -18.45
N GLN A 310 -12.65 -19.72 -17.58
CA GLN A 310 -12.26 -20.88 -16.78
C GLN A 310 -13.33 -21.27 -15.76
N ILE A 311 -13.92 -20.29 -15.05
CA ILE A 311 -15.00 -20.48 -14.09
C ILE A 311 -16.19 -21.14 -14.77
N ALA A 312 -16.62 -20.64 -15.94
CA ALA A 312 -17.74 -21.21 -16.69
C ALA A 312 -17.45 -22.64 -17.18
N ARG A 313 -16.26 -22.90 -17.74
CA ARG A 313 -15.87 -24.22 -18.23
C ARG A 313 -15.81 -25.28 -17.11
N LEU A 314 -15.47 -24.86 -15.88
CA LEU A 314 -15.42 -25.75 -14.71
C LEU A 314 -16.76 -25.84 -13.98
N GLY A 315 -17.81 -25.20 -14.46
CA GLY A 315 -19.15 -25.22 -13.84
C GLY A 315 -19.24 -24.46 -12.50
N LEU A 316 -18.31 -23.51 -12.25
CA LEU A 316 -18.16 -22.84 -10.96
C LEU A 316 -18.89 -21.49 -10.86
N THR A 317 -19.75 -21.14 -11.81
CA THR A 317 -20.43 -19.82 -11.87
C THR A 317 -21.29 -19.50 -10.64
N GLY A 318 -21.74 -20.53 -9.89
CA GLY A 318 -22.51 -20.38 -8.65
C GLY A 318 -21.64 -20.22 -7.39
N SER A 319 -20.37 -20.62 -7.44
CA SER A 319 -19.49 -20.68 -6.26
C SER A 319 -18.23 -19.82 -6.35
N VAL A 320 -17.84 -19.34 -7.54
CA VAL A 320 -16.70 -18.42 -7.75
C VAL A 320 -17.18 -17.12 -8.38
N ILE A 321 -17.00 -16.01 -7.69
CA ILE A 321 -17.52 -14.70 -8.09
C ILE A 321 -16.36 -13.71 -8.22
N LEU A 322 -16.22 -13.10 -9.42
CA LEU A 322 -15.31 -11.96 -9.63
C LEU A 322 -16.05 -10.66 -9.27
N ARG A 323 -15.66 -10.02 -8.18
CA ARG A 323 -16.32 -8.83 -7.60
C ARG A 323 -15.83 -7.51 -8.19
N GLY A 324 -14.71 -7.51 -8.93
CA GLY A 324 -14.08 -6.27 -9.36
C GLY A 324 -13.43 -5.51 -8.20
N VAL A 325 -13.24 -4.21 -8.39
CA VAL A 325 -12.68 -3.31 -7.36
C VAL A 325 -13.78 -2.80 -6.45
N VAL A 326 -13.58 -2.88 -5.15
CA VAL A 326 -14.52 -2.36 -4.14
C VAL A 326 -13.91 -1.17 -3.40
N LYS A 327 -14.78 -0.26 -2.95
CA LYS A 327 -14.36 0.92 -2.17
C LYS A 327 -14.04 0.59 -0.72
N ASP A 328 -14.78 -0.36 -0.15
CA ASP A 328 -14.68 -0.79 1.25
C ASP A 328 -14.29 -2.26 1.35
N ILE A 329 -13.00 -2.52 1.19
CA ILE A 329 -12.45 -3.88 1.36
C ILE A 329 -12.46 -4.33 2.84
N ALA A 330 -12.52 -3.39 3.80
CA ALA A 330 -12.58 -3.71 5.22
C ALA A 330 -13.86 -4.47 5.57
N SER A 331 -15.00 -4.02 5.02
CA SER A 331 -16.28 -4.73 5.15
C SER A 331 -16.20 -6.15 4.57
N GLU A 332 -15.50 -6.31 3.45
CA GLU A 332 -15.35 -7.62 2.81
C GLU A 332 -14.51 -8.59 3.66
N TYR A 333 -13.41 -8.10 4.26
CA TYR A 333 -12.63 -8.90 5.22
C TYR A 333 -13.48 -9.28 6.43
N SER A 334 -14.22 -8.33 7.03
CA SER A 334 -15.07 -8.57 8.22
C SER A 334 -16.14 -9.66 8.01
N ASN A 335 -16.63 -9.81 6.78
CA ASN A 335 -17.68 -10.75 6.40
C ASN A 335 -17.13 -12.00 5.69
N SER A 336 -15.87 -12.38 5.92
CA SER A 336 -15.23 -13.55 5.30
C SER A 336 -14.70 -14.49 6.36
N SER A 337 -14.42 -15.74 5.98
CA SER A 337 -13.97 -16.79 6.89
C SER A 337 -12.53 -17.26 6.64
N ALA A 338 -11.91 -16.86 5.53
CA ALA A 338 -10.49 -17.04 5.27
C ALA A 338 -10.04 -16.16 4.10
N LEU A 339 -8.74 -15.84 4.04
CA LEU A 339 -8.10 -15.26 2.86
C LEU A 339 -7.26 -16.29 2.14
N LEU A 340 -7.40 -16.34 0.81
CA LEU A 340 -6.65 -17.22 -0.09
C LEU A 340 -5.71 -16.40 -0.99
N MET A 341 -4.45 -16.85 -1.12
CA MET A 341 -3.48 -16.21 -2.00
C MET A 341 -2.66 -17.24 -2.77
N THR A 342 -2.62 -17.12 -4.09
CA THR A 342 -1.90 -18.03 -4.99
C THR A 342 -0.79 -17.35 -5.77
N SER A 343 -0.24 -16.25 -5.23
CA SER A 343 0.78 -15.47 -5.92
C SER A 343 2.03 -16.29 -6.19
N LEU A 344 2.61 -16.12 -7.38
CA LEU A 344 3.87 -16.76 -7.78
C LEU A 344 5.08 -16.05 -7.16
N HIS A 345 4.94 -14.76 -6.85
CA HIS A 345 5.96 -13.95 -6.21
C HIS A 345 5.35 -12.71 -5.57
N GLU A 346 5.91 -12.29 -4.45
CA GLU A 346 5.56 -11.09 -3.72
C GLU A 346 6.82 -10.35 -3.26
N GLY A 347 6.68 -9.08 -2.90
CA GLY A 347 7.66 -8.40 -2.04
C GLY A 347 7.24 -8.55 -0.59
N PHE A 348 6.04 -8.03 -0.29
CA PHE A 348 5.37 -8.17 1.00
C PHE A 348 3.86 -8.05 0.79
N PRO A 349 3.10 -9.15 0.93
CA PRO A 349 1.71 -9.20 0.50
C PRO A 349 0.77 -8.50 1.49
N LEU A 350 0.42 -7.24 1.20
CA LEU A 350 -0.47 -6.43 2.04
C LEU A 350 -1.82 -7.11 2.30
N ALA A 351 -2.37 -7.86 1.34
CA ALA A 351 -3.64 -8.56 1.52
C ALA A 351 -3.61 -9.57 2.68
N LEU A 352 -2.48 -10.29 2.88
CA LEU A 352 -2.30 -11.18 4.04
C LEU A 352 -2.24 -10.39 5.34
N VAL A 353 -1.49 -9.28 5.35
CA VAL A 353 -1.37 -8.39 6.51
C VAL A 353 -2.72 -7.77 6.88
N GLU A 354 -3.46 -7.30 5.88
CA GLU A 354 -4.79 -6.74 6.07
C GLU A 354 -5.75 -7.79 6.62
N ALA A 355 -5.85 -8.96 5.97
CA ALA A 355 -6.73 -10.04 6.40
C ALA A 355 -6.42 -10.52 7.83
N SER A 356 -5.13 -10.57 8.22
CA SER A 356 -4.73 -10.93 9.58
C SER A 356 -5.28 -9.94 10.60
N SER A 357 -5.35 -8.65 10.27
CA SER A 357 -5.91 -7.63 11.16
C SER A 357 -7.42 -7.77 11.39
N PHE A 358 -8.13 -8.47 10.51
CA PHE A 358 -9.53 -8.85 10.66
C PHE A 358 -9.73 -10.26 11.25
N GLY A 359 -8.65 -10.93 11.62
CA GLY A 359 -8.70 -12.26 12.24
C GLY A 359 -9.06 -13.38 11.27
N LEU A 360 -8.74 -13.24 9.98
CA LEU A 360 -8.94 -14.30 8.99
C LEU A 360 -7.82 -15.33 9.07
N PRO A 361 -8.10 -16.64 9.09
CA PRO A 361 -7.14 -17.67 8.71
C PRO A 361 -6.56 -17.40 7.33
N LEU A 362 -5.26 -17.64 7.16
CA LEU A 362 -4.53 -17.34 5.94
C LEU A 362 -4.12 -18.62 5.22
N ILE A 363 -4.42 -18.74 3.93
CA ILE A 363 -3.90 -19.84 3.09
C ILE A 363 -3.17 -19.20 1.91
N SER A 364 -1.90 -19.50 1.77
CA SER A 364 -1.08 -18.93 0.72
C SER A 364 -0.16 -19.93 0.07
N TYR A 365 0.09 -19.76 -1.23
CA TYR A 365 1.31 -20.33 -1.82
C TYR A 365 2.52 -19.75 -1.09
N ASP A 366 3.48 -20.62 -0.78
CA ASP A 366 4.77 -20.25 -0.21
C ASP A 366 5.72 -19.78 -1.32
N CYS A 367 5.41 -18.63 -1.88
CA CYS A 367 6.30 -17.99 -2.85
C CYS A 367 7.53 -17.41 -2.13
N PRO A 368 8.68 -17.25 -2.81
CA PRO A 368 10.00 -17.04 -2.19
C PRO A 368 10.12 -15.91 -1.16
N THR A 369 9.25 -14.89 -1.22
CA THR A 369 9.29 -13.77 -0.29
C THR A 369 7.89 -13.36 0.14
N GLY A 370 7.74 -13.01 1.41
CA GLY A 370 6.55 -12.37 1.99
C GLY A 370 5.59 -13.30 2.73
N PRO A 371 5.00 -14.35 2.16
CA PRO A 371 4.02 -15.18 2.87
C PRO A 371 4.53 -15.78 4.17
N SER A 372 5.72 -16.40 4.17
CA SER A 372 6.36 -16.99 5.34
C SER A 372 6.77 -15.98 6.43
N GLU A 373 6.79 -14.68 6.12
CA GLU A 373 6.99 -13.62 7.12
C GLU A 373 5.70 -13.34 7.94
N ILE A 374 4.55 -13.69 7.37
CA ILE A 374 3.23 -13.35 7.91
C ILE A 374 2.54 -14.60 8.45
N ILE A 375 2.66 -15.71 7.74
CA ILE A 375 2.01 -16.99 8.06
C ILE A 375 2.96 -17.89 8.85
N VAL A 376 2.51 -18.30 10.03
CA VAL A 376 3.07 -19.44 10.75
C VAL A 376 2.26 -20.67 10.36
N ASP A 377 2.91 -21.60 9.67
CA ASP A 377 2.24 -22.77 9.07
C ASP A 377 1.72 -23.75 10.14
N ALA A 378 0.49 -24.20 9.95
CA ALA A 378 -0.13 -25.20 10.85
C ALA A 378 0.31 -26.65 10.52
N GLY A 379 0.95 -26.88 9.37
CA GLY A 379 1.44 -28.21 8.95
C GLY A 379 0.33 -29.27 8.79
N ASP A 380 0.73 -30.50 8.53
CA ASP A 380 -0.18 -31.63 8.32
C ASP A 380 -0.88 -32.10 9.61
N GLY A 381 -0.19 -31.97 10.74
CA GLY A 381 -0.68 -32.44 12.06
C GLY A 381 -1.75 -31.60 12.73
N GLY A 382 -2.08 -30.41 12.17
CA GLY A 382 -2.98 -29.47 12.84
C GLY A 382 -2.49 -29.06 14.23
N GLY A 383 -1.20 -29.10 14.46
CA GLY A 383 -0.51 -29.08 15.74
C GLY A 383 -0.60 -27.80 16.57
N VAL A 384 -1.79 -27.24 16.63
CA VAL A 384 -2.14 -26.37 17.75
C VAL A 384 -2.74 -27.31 18.81
N GLY A 385 -1.90 -27.86 19.68
CA GLY A 385 -2.39 -28.47 20.90
C GLY A 385 -3.42 -27.54 21.54
N ASN A 386 -4.28 -28.05 22.42
CA ASN A 386 -5.29 -27.26 23.15
C ASN A 386 -4.61 -26.12 23.93
N VAL A 387 -4.19 -25.07 23.22
CA VAL A 387 -3.65 -23.84 23.82
C VAL A 387 -4.86 -22.94 24.09
N PRO A 388 -5.20 -22.67 25.36
CA PRO A 388 -6.28 -21.77 25.68
C PRO A 388 -6.08 -20.40 25.03
N ALA A 389 -7.15 -19.77 24.54
CA ALA A 389 -7.12 -18.46 23.89
C ALA A 389 -6.38 -17.38 24.70
N ALA A 390 -6.40 -17.50 26.04
CA ALA A 390 -5.66 -16.62 26.95
C ALA A 390 -4.13 -16.76 26.86
N THR A 391 -3.62 -17.93 26.44
CA THR A 391 -2.17 -18.20 26.30
C THR A 391 -1.64 -17.75 24.94
N LEU A 392 -2.50 -17.55 23.94
CA LEU A 392 -2.15 -17.07 22.61
C LEU A 392 -1.56 -15.65 22.64
N ASN A 393 -1.93 -14.82 23.61
CA ASN A 393 -1.41 -13.46 23.77
C ASN A 393 0.07 -13.38 24.17
N GLN A 394 0.66 -14.45 24.73
CA GLN A 394 2.07 -14.46 25.14
C GLN A 394 3.04 -15.02 24.08
N ALA A 395 2.52 -15.74 23.08
CA ALA A 395 3.31 -16.38 22.01
C ALA A 395 2.97 -15.83 20.61
N ALA A 396 2.58 -14.57 20.51
CA ALA A 396 1.98 -13.95 19.32
C ALA A 396 2.83 -14.03 18.02
N GLY A 397 4.05 -14.53 18.07
CA GLY A 397 4.93 -14.70 16.90
C GLY A 397 5.06 -16.15 16.37
N ASN A 398 4.68 -17.16 17.16
CA ASN A 398 4.93 -18.58 16.85
C ASN A 398 3.68 -19.47 16.80
N THR A 399 2.50 -18.89 16.95
CA THR A 399 1.24 -19.65 16.90
C THR A 399 0.77 -19.77 15.46
N PRO A 400 0.48 -20.98 14.96
CA PRO A 400 -0.04 -21.19 13.62
C PRO A 400 -1.29 -20.34 13.36
N ASN A 401 -1.29 -19.62 12.24
CA ASN A 401 -2.36 -18.71 11.83
C ASN A 401 -2.88 -19.00 10.42
N GLY A 402 -2.36 -20.05 9.77
CA GLY A 402 -2.74 -20.40 8.41
C GLY A 402 -1.96 -21.58 7.85
N TYR A 403 -1.95 -21.66 6.53
CA TYR A 403 -1.24 -22.69 5.78
C TYR A 403 -0.36 -22.08 4.70
N LEU A 404 0.87 -22.60 4.58
CA LEU A 404 1.78 -22.39 3.46
C LEU A 404 1.74 -23.63 2.56
N VAL A 405 1.51 -23.42 1.26
CA VAL A 405 1.35 -24.46 0.26
C VAL A 405 2.43 -24.27 -0.82
N PRO A 406 3.12 -25.32 -1.25
CA PRO A 406 4.08 -25.21 -2.35
C PRO A 406 3.45 -24.57 -3.59
N VAL A 407 4.21 -23.69 -4.26
CA VAL A 407 3.72 -23.00 -5.46
C VAL A 407 3.36 -24.03 -6.54
N GLY A 408 2.13 -23.94 -7.05
CA GLY A 408 1.60 -24.84 -8.08
C GLY A 408 0.96 -26.12 -7.55
N ASP A 409 1.02 -26.39 -6.25
CA ASP A 409 0.34 -27.56 -5.66
C ASP A 409 -1.15 -27.28 -5.41
N VAL A 410 -1.91 -27.36 -6.49
CA VAL A 410 -3.35 -27.11 -6.53
C VAL A 410 -4.13 -28.08 -5.63
N ARG A 411 -3.65 -29.33 -5.52
CA ARG A 411 -4.33 -30.36 -4.73
C ARG A 411 -4.19 -30.09 -3.23
N THR A 412 -2.97 -29.87 -2.76
CA THR A 412 -2.74 -29.48 -1.35
C THR A 412 -3.47 -28.17 -1.01
N LEU A 413 -3.49 -27.19 -1.92
CA LEU A 413 -4.26 -25.96 -1.72
C LEU A 413 -5.74 -26.26 -1.48
N ALA A 414 -6.37 -27.11 -2.31
CA ALA A 414 -7.76 -27.51 -2.13
C ALA A 414 -7.99 -28.26 -0.79
N ASP A 415 -7.08 -29.15 -0.41
CA ASP A 415 -7.15 -29.88 0.87
C ASP A 415 -7.10 -28.94 2.07
N ARG A 416 -6.21 -27.93 2.07
CA ARG A 416 -6.14 -26.93 3.15
C ARG A 416 -7.38 -26.04 3.20
N ILE A 417 -7.93 -25.67 2.06
CA ILE A 417 -9.19 -24.92 1.98
C ILE A 417 -10.34 -25.75 2.55
N CYS A 418 -10.51 -27.02 2.15
CA CYS A 418 -11.55 -27.90 2.67
C CYS A 418 -11.40 -28.12 4.17
N ARG A 419 -10.19 -28.26 4.69
CA ARG A 419 -9.94 -28.41 6.13
C ARG A 419 -10.43 -27.21 6.93
N ILE A 420 -10.15 -25.98 6.49
CA ILE A 420 -10.69 -24.76 7.13
C ILE A 420 -12.21 -24.67 6.95
N ALA A 421 -12.74 -25.09 5.81
CA ALA A 421 -14.18 -25.07 5.56
C ALA A 421 -14.98 -26.02 6.47
N SER A 422 -14.42 -27.21 6.77
CA SER A 422 -15.12 -28.28 7.50
C SER A 422 -14.87 -28.29 9.01
N ASP A 423 -13.83 -27.58 9.52
CA ASP A 423 -13.49 -27.56 10.96
C ASP A 423 -13.62 -26.14 11.53
N ASP A 424 -14.75 -25.85 12.15
CA ASP A 424 -15.05 -24.55 12.74
C ASP A 424 -14.09 -24.20 13.88
N ASN A 425 -13.70 -25.21 14.71
CA ASN A 425 -12.77 -24.99 15.80
C ASN A 425 -11.38 -24.62 15.29
N LEU A 426 -10.89 -25.33 14.28
CA LEU A 426 -9.63 -24.99 13.63
C LEU A 426 -9.68 -23.60 13.04
N ARG A 427 -10.75 -23.27 12.31
CA ARG A 427 -10.94 -21.96 11.69
C ARG A 427 -10.91 -20.83 12.72
N LEU A 428 -11.61 -20.98 13.85
CA LEU A 428 -11.62 -20.02 14.94
C LEU A 428 -10.24 -19.87 15.59
N ARG A 429 -9.52 -20.98 15.85
CA ARG A 429 -8.16 -20.92 16.42
C ARG A 429 -7.18 -20.22 15.52
N LEU A 430 -7.15 -20.58 14.23
CA LEU A 430 -6.26 -19.93 13.25
C LEU A 430 -6.59 -18.45 13.09
N GLY A 431 -7.88 -18.08 13.11
CA GLY A 431 -8.33 -16.70 13.06
C GLY A 431 -7.90 -15.88 14.27
N ALA A 432 -8.03 -16.42 15.47
CA ALA A 432 -7.58 -15.78 16.71
C ALA A 432 -6.05 -15.57 16.69
N ALA A 433 -5.27 -16.58 16.25
CA ALA A 433 -3.82 -16.47 16.10
C ALA A 433 -3.43 -15.45 15.03
N SER A 434 -4.16 -15.42 13.91
CA SER A 434 -3.97 -14.43 12.85
C SER A 434 -4.16 -13.01 13.38
N LYS A 435 -5.25 -12.76 14.13
CA LYS A 435 -5.50 -11.48 14.79
C LYS A 435 -4.39 -11.11 15.78
N ALA A 436 -3.99 -12.05 16.65
CA ALA A 436 -2.94 -11.82 17.62
C ALA A 436 -1.60 -11.48 16.95
N SER A 437 -1.24 -12.15 15.85
CA SER A 437 0.01 -11.88 15.12
C SER A 437 0.01 -10.54 14.39
N SER A 438 -1.16 -9.98 14.07
CA SER A 438 -1.29 -8.75 13.27
C SER A 438 -0.76 -7.50 13.96
N HIS A 439 -0.57 -7.52 15.31
CA HIS A 439 -0.01 -6.38 16.04
C HIS A 439 1.39 -5.97 15.55
N ARG A 440 2.15 -6.92 14.98
CA ARG A 440 3.47 -6.66 14.37
C ARG A 440 3.42 -5.69 13.22
N PHE A 441 2.25 -5.55 12.60
CA PHE A 441 2.00 -4.78 11.39
C PHE A 441 1.12 -3.55 11.64
N THR A 442 0.83 -3.21 12.90
CA THR A 442 0.06 -1.99 13.16
C THR A 442 0.86 -0.77 12.71
N PRO A 443 0.17 0.27 12.21
CA PRO A 443 0.84 1.50 11.80
C PRO A 443 1.73 2.07 12.90
N GLU A 444 1.29 2.02 14.16
CA GLU A 444 2.01 2.51 15.34
C GLU A 444 3.31 1.74 15.55
N THR A 445 3.27 0.39 15.50
CA THR A 445 4.47 -0.47 15.64
C THR A 445 5.49 -0.17 14.55
N ILE A 446 5.02 -0.08 13.30
CA ILE A 446 5.90 0.16 12.15
C ILE A 446 6.50 1.57 12.20
N ILE A 447 5.71 2.60 12.52
CA ILE A 447 6.23 3.96 12.60
C ILE A 447 7.24 4.12 13.74
N SER A 448 7.00 3.50 14.90
CA SER A 448 8.00 3.51 15.98
C SER A 448 9.32 2.88 15.55
N ALA A 449 9.31 1.80 14.75
CA ALA A 449 10.53 1.22 14.19
C ALA A 449 11.24 2.20 13.23
N TRP A 450 10.51 2.94 12.43
CA TRP A 450 11.07 3.98 11.56
C TRP A 450 11.66 5.15 12.34
N GLU A 451 10.97 5.64 13.38
CA GLU A 451 11.48 6.70 14.26
C GLU A 451 12.77 6.29 14.96
N HIS A 452 12.85 5.04 15.45
CA HIS A 452 14.09 4.48 16.02
C HIS A 452 15.21 4.43 14.99
N LEU A 453 14.94 3.98 13.77
CA LEU A 453 15.94 3.97 12.70
C LEU A 453 16.43 5.39 12.43
N PHE A 454 15.53 6.35 12.20
CA PHE A 454 15.91 7.74 11.90
C PHE A 454 16.75 8.35 13.02
N SER A 455 16.30 8.24 14.27
CA SER A 455 17.05 8.75 15.43
C SER A 455 18.44 8.13 15.58
N SER A 456 18.63 6.89 15.12
CA SER A 456 19.93 6.21 15.18
C SER A 456 20.90 6.60 14.07
N LEU A 457 20.43 7.38 13.08
CA LEU A 457 21.21 7.89 11.97
C LEU A 457 21.61 9.36 12.16
N LEU A 458 20.90 10.09 13.04
CA LEU A 458 21.18 11.47 13.43
C LEU A 458 22.15 11.53 14.61
#